data_39016a03309d9ff9549876653077b405
#
_entry.id   39016a03309d9ff9549876653077b405
#
_cell.length_a   1.000
_cell.length_b   1.000
_cell.length_c   1.000
_cell.angle_alpha   90.00
_cell.angle_beta   90.00
_cell.angle_gamma   90.00
#
_symmetry.space_group_name_H-M   'P 1'
#
loop_
_entity.id
_entity.type
_entity.pdbx_description
1 polymer ?
#
loop_
_entity_poly.entity_id
_entity_poly.type
_entity_poly.pdbx_seq_one_letter_code
_entity_poly.pdbx_strand_id
1 'polypeptide(L)'
;MRNIFVIIGGGKSQVPFVQAVKNKKFRSIVFDRDVNAPASKLADYFFPISTHDTNSILEKLSNFSEEILSCFTYSSFPDAVKTAASVNEEFNTLGLKLNDLDLVLSKKYFYKKIMDLGFNCPRTLIVNSEKDAQSQLRSFERVILKPAYGTSGSIGVDTSYFR
;
A
#
# COMPACT_ATOMS: atom_id res chain seq x y z
N MET A 1 12.49 17.96 16.58
CA MET A 1 11.11 17.42 16.71
C MET A 1 10.68 16.86 15.36
N ARG A 2 10.22 15.62 15.32
CA ARG A 2 9.77 14.97 14.07
C ARG A 2 8.55 15.69 13.51
N ASN A 3 8.63 16.18 12.29
CA ASN A 3 7.57 16.97 11.67
C ASN A 3 7.49 16.79 10.14
N ILE A 4 8.18 15.80 9.57
CA ILE A 4 8.18 15.50 8.16
C ILE A 4 7.37 14.22 7.89
N PHE A 5 6.44 14.32 6.95
CA PHE A 5 5.79 13.17 6.35
C PHE A 5 6.43 12.84 5.00
N VAL A 6 6.84 11.59 4.83
CA VAL A 6 7.33 11.07 3.58
C VAL A 6 6.18 10.41 2.82
N ILE A 7 6.04 10.74 1.55
CA ILE A 7 4.95 10.25 0.68
C ILE A 7 5.58 9.57 -0.53
N ILE A 8 5.33 8.28 -0.66
CA ILE A 8 5.79 7.47 -1.79
C ILE A 8 4.75 7.51 -2.89
N GLY A 9 5.11 8.17 -4.01
CA GLY A 9 4.24 8.50 -5.13
C GLY A 9 3.78 9.95 -5.11
N GLY A 10 3.70 10.56 -6.30
CA GLY A 10 3.31 11.96 -6.50
C GLY A 10 2.08 12.15 -7.38
N GLY A 11 1.38 11.07 -7.74
CA GLY A 11 0.21 11.10 -8.61
C GLY A 11 -0.98 11.86 -8.01
N LYS A 12 -2.05 11.99 -8.78
CA LYS A 12 -3.27 12.73 -8.38
C LYS A 12 -3.86 12.25 -7.05
N SER A 13 -3.79 10.95 -6.77
CA SER A 13 -4.33 10.36 -5.54
C SER A 13 -3.56 10.78 -4.29
N GLN A 14 -2.31 11.20 -4.40
CA GLN A 14 -1.48 11.66 -3.29
C GLN A 14 -1.66 13.15 -2.99
N VAL A 15 -2.18 13.93 -3.92
CA VAL A 15 -2.39 15.38 -3.73
C VAL A 15 -3.18 15.71 -2.46
N PRO A 16 -4.32 15.07 -2.15
CA PRO A 16 -5.06 15.37 -0.91
C PRO A 16 -4.25 15.14 0.36
N PHE A 17 -3.35 14.14 0.35
CA PHE A 17 -2.49 13.85 1.51
C PHE A 17 -1.44 14.93 1.72
N VAL A 18 -0.77 15.39 0.66
CA VAL A 18 0.19 16.50 0.73
C VAL A 18 -0.51 17.76 1.25
N GLN A 19 -1.72 18.06 0.77
CA GLN A 19 -2.52 19.18 1.26
C GLN A 19 -2.88 19.04 2.74
N ALA A 20 -3.27 17.82 3.18
CA ALA A 20 -3.58 17.55 4.58
C ALA A 20 -2.37 17.74 5.50
N VAL A 21 -1.20 17.26 5.09
CA VAL A 21 0.07 17.47 5.79
C VAL A 21 0.36 18.96 5.96
N LYS A 22 0.26 19.73 4.88
CA LYS A 22 0.47 21.17 4.86
C LYS A 22 -0.53 21.93 5.75
N ASN A 23 -1.81 21.56 5.67
CA ASN A 23 -2.87 22.18 6.49
C ASN A 23 -2.65 21.96 8.00
N LYS A 24 -2.00 20.87 8.36
CA LYS A 24 -1.60 20.57 9.75
C LYS A 24 -0.25 21.17 10.14
N LYS A 25 0.36 22.01 9.29
CA LYS A 25 1.65 22.67 9.49
C LYS A 25 2.83 21.69 9.65
N PHE A 26 2.71 20.51 9.07
CA PHE A 26 3.82 19.58 8.87
C PHE A 26 4.47 19.81 7.51
N ARG A 27 5.71 19.38 7.37
CA ARG A 27 6.44 19.37 6.10
C ARG A 27 6.25 18.03 5.39
N SER A 28 6.38 18.06 4.08
CA SER A 28 6.24 16.89 3.22
C SER A 28 7.46 16.67 2.34
N ILE A 29 7.87 15.40 2.21
CA ILE A 29 8.80 14.93 1.19
C ILE A 29 8.03 13.99 0.28
N VAL A 30 8.07 14.24 -1.03
CA VAL A 30 7.42 13.39 -2.04
C VAL A 30 8.45 12.78 -2.96
N PHE A 31 8.33 11.49 -3.22
CA PHE A 31 9.13 10.74 -4.19
C PHE A 31 8.26 10.25 -5.33
N ASP A 32 8.61 10.60 -6.56
CA ASP A 32 8.02 10.05 -7.78
C ASP A 32 9.01 10.20 -8.93
N ARG A 33 9.08 9.22 -9.83
CA ARG A 33 9.96 9.29 -11.01
C ARG A 33 9.55 10.39 -12.00
N ASP A 34 8.27 10.76 -12.02
CA ASP A 34 7.75 11.82 -12.89
C ASP A 34 7.98 13.19 -12.25
N VAL A 35 8.87 13.98 -12.83
CA VAL A 35 9.16 15.35 -12.39
C VAL A 35 7.93 16.26 -12.45
N ASN A 36 6.94 15.92 -13.27
CA ASN A 36 5.68 16.65 -13.42
C ASN A 36 4.53 16.03 -12.59
N ALA A 37 4.84 15.11 -11.68
CA ALA A 37 3.83 14.51 -10.83
C ALA A 37 3.01 15.59 -10.11
N PRO A 38 1.67 15.48 -10.06
CA PRO A 38 0.81 16.54 -9.51
C PRO A 38 1.18 16.99 -8.10
N ALA A 39 1.63 16.09 -7.23
CA ALA A 39 2.03 16.40 -5.87
C ALA A 39 3.40 17.10 -5.78
N SER A 40 4.24 17.05 -6.83
CA SER A 40 5.57 17.66 -6.81
C SER A 40 5.54 19.16 -6.53
N LYS A 41 4.53 19.85 -7.06
CA LYS A 41 4.36 21.30 -6.92
C LYS A 41 3.83 21.75 -5.57
N LEU A 42 3.35 20.83 -4.76
CA LEU A 42 2.71 21.09 -3.47
C LEU A 42 3.63 20.70 -2.29
N ALA A 43 4.54 19.77 -2.52
CA ALA A 43 5.46 19.26 -1.52
C ALA A 43 6.51 20.32 -1.12
N ASP A 44 6.95 20.26 0.15
CA ASP A 44 8.07 21.10 0.61
C ASP A 44 9.40 20.63 0.01
N TYR A 45 9.52 19.31 -0.18
CA TYR A 45 10.65 18.68 -0.88
C TYR A 45 10.11 17.66 -1.88
N PHE A 46 10.66 17.67 -3.07
CA PHE A 46 10.35 16.69 -4.11
C PHE A 46 11.64 16.11 -4.67
N PHE A 47 11.68 14.78 -4.79
CA PHE A 47 12.81 14.08 -5.37
C PHE A 47 12.34 13.16 -6.50
N PRO A 48 12.91 13.31 -7.73
CA PRO A 48 12.52 12.53 -8.89
C PRO A 48 13.15 11.12 -8.83
N ILE A 49 12.82 10.36 -7.80
CA ILE A 49 13.29 8.99 -7.56
C ILE A 49 12.08 8.05 -7.69
N SER A 50 12.28 6.92 -8.40
CA SER A 50 11.24 5.91 -8.56
C SER A 50 10.77 5.38 -7.21
N THR A 51 9.46 5.20 -7.06
CA THR A 51 8.85 4.58 -5.86
C THR A 51 9.30 3.14 -5.63
N HIS A 52 9.95 2.50 -6.61
CA HIS A 52 10.50 1.14 -6.54
C HIS A 52 11.98 1.12 -6.14
N ASP A 53 12.64 2.28 -6.15
CA ASP A 53 14.05 2.40 -5.77
C ASP A 53 14.18 2.74 -4.30
N THR A 54 13.91 1.74 -3.47
CA THR A 54 13.96 1.86 -2.02
C THR A 54 15.31 2.34 -1.53
N ASN A 55 16.43 1.86 -2.11
CA ASN A 55 17.77 2.18 -1.65
C ASN A 55 18.09 3.68 -1.86
N SER A 56 17.83 4.21 -3.04
CA SER A 56 18.04 5.64 -3.32
C SER A 56 17.14 6.53 -2.46
N ILE A 57 15.93 6.07 -2.15
CA ILE A 57 15.01 6.79 -1.24
C ILE A 57 15.58 6.82 0.18
N LEU A 58 16.02 5.69 0.72
CA LEU A 58 16.61 5.60 2.07
C LEU A 58 17.88 6.46 2.17
N GLU A 59 18.77 6.38 1.18
CA GLU A 59 19.97 7.23 1.10
C GLU A 59 19.60 8.71 1.12
N LYS A 60 18.60 9.12 0.32
CA LYS A 60 18.17 10.52 0.29
C LYS A 60 17.56 10.98 1.61
N LEU A 61 16.82 10.09 2.28
CA LEU A 61 16.18 10.39 3.56
C LEU A 61 17.14 10.42 4.74
N SER A 62 18.34 9.86 4.64
CA SER A 62 19.32 9.88 5.74
C SER A 62 19.63 11.29 6.24
N ASN A 63 19.59 12.29 5.36
CA ASN A 63 19.78 13.70 5.70
C ASN A 63 18.60 14.32 6.50
N PHE A 64 17.49 13.60 6.61
CA PHE A 64 16.26 14.04 7.29
C PHE A 64 15.88 13.12 8.45
N SER A 65 16.70 12.13 8.80
CA SER A 65 16.37 11.01 9.70
C SER A 65 15.75 11.44 11.04
N GLU A 66 16.28 12.50 11.63
CA GLU A 66 15.82 13.02 12.92
C GLU A 66 14.44 13.72 12.84
N GLU A 67 13.98 14.04 11.64
CA GLU A 67 12.78 14.84 11.40
C GLU A 67 11.61 14.03 10.87
N ILE A 68 11.85 12.81 10.38
CA ILE A 68 10.80 11.96 9.78
C ILE A 68 9.85 11.45 10.86
N LEU A 69 8.58 11.76 10.71
CA LEU A 69 7.51 11.31 11.58
C LEU A 69 6.87 10.02 11.07
N SER A 70 6.63 9.91 9.78
CA SER A 70 5.96 8.76 9.15
C SER A 70 6.24 8.74 7.66
N CYS A 71 6.18 7.54 7.08
CA CYS A 71 6.16 7.34 5.64
C CYS A 71 4.89 6.57 5.24
N PHE A 72 4.24 7.00 4.16
CA PHE A 72 3.08 6.31 3.64
C PHE A 72 2.95 6.43 2.12
N THR A 73 2.07 5.63 1.55
CA THR A 73 1.64 5.69 0.15
C THR A 73 0.15 5.42 0.03
N TYR A 74 -0.49 6.00 -0.96
CA TYR A 74 -1.83 5.61 -1.42
C TYR A 74 -1.75 4.83 -2.75
N SER A 75 -0.60 4.26 -3.02
CA SER A 75 -0.42 3.39 -4.18
C SER A 75 -0.90 1.98 -3.87
N SER A 76 -1.57 1.38 -4.84
CA SER A 76 -1.92 -0.04 -4.80
C SER A 76 -0.80 -0.96 -5.32
N PHE A 77 0.31 -0.40 -5.78
CA PHE A 77 1.45 -1.18 -6.24
C PHE A 77 2.25 -1.72 -5.05
N PRO A 78 2.48 -3.05 -4.99
CA PRO A 78 3.18 -3.67 -3.86
C PRO A 78 4.54 -3.06 -3.53
N ASP A 79 5.32 -2.69 -4.56
CA ASP A 79 6.66 -2.13 -4.37
C ASP A 79 6.61 -0.75 -3.67
N ALA A 80 5.66 0.11 -4.01
CA ALA A 80 5.50 1.40 -3.33
C ALA A 80 5.11 1.20 -1.85
N VAL A 81 4.25 0.22 -1.56
CA VAL A 81 3.87 -0.15 -0.19
C VAL A 81 5.07 -0.69 0.57
N LYS A 82 5.85 -1.57 -0.06
CA LYS A 82 7.10 -2.12 0.52
C LYS A 82 8.11 -1.00 0.80
N THR A 83 8.30 -0.08 -0.13
CA THR A 83 9.19 1.08 0.06
C THR A 83 8.77 1.92 1.25
N ALA A 84 7.47 2.23 1.38
CA ALA A 84 6.97 2.97 2.54
C ALA A 84 7.21 2.23 3.86
N ALA A 85 6.99 0.91 3.89
CA ALA A 85 7.26 0.08 5.06
C ALA A 85 8.76 0.03 5.40
N SER A 86 9.64 -0.07 4.38
CA SER A 86 11.09 -0.06 4.57
C SER A 86 11.57 1.27 5.18
N VAL A 87 11.02 2.39 4.73
CA VAL A 87 11.34 3.72 5.32
C VAL A 87 10.90 3.76 6.79
N ASN A 88 9.70 3.29 7.10
CA ASN A 88 9.22 3.27 8.48
C ASN A 88 10.05 2.33 9.37
N GLU A 89 10.55 1.23 8.84
CA GLU A 89 11.43 0.30 9.55
C GLU A 89 12.79 0.96 9.84
N GLU A 90 13.46 1.46 8.80
CA GLU A 90 14.81 2.04 8.86
C GLU A 90 14.89 3.22 9.84
N PHE A 91 13.95 4.14 9.76
CA PHE A 91 13.95 5.36 10.60
C PHE A 91 13.13 5.22 11.88
N ASN A 92 12.65 4.01 12.19
CA ASN A 92 11.81 3.72 13.35
C ASN A 92 10.68 4.76 13.51
N THR A 93 9.90 4.96 12.46
CA THR A 93 8.81 5.93 12.40
C THR A 93 7.44 5.27 12.52
N LEU A 94 6.40 6.08 12.65
CA LEU A 94 5.02 5.61 12.67
C LEU A 94 4.60 5.11 11.27
N GLY A 95 3.84 4.04 11.22
CA GLY A 95 3.24 3.51 10.00
C GLY A 95 3.46 2.02 9.80
N LEU A 96 3.10 1.55 8.61
CA LEU A 96 3.24 0.16 8.22
C LEU A 96 4.69 -0.30 8.30
N LYS A 97 4.93 -1.48 8.83
CA LYS A 97 6.25 -2.11 8.94
C LYS A 97 6.36 -3.29 7.98
N LEU A 98 7.59 -3.76 7.75
CA LEU A 98 7.83 -4.88 6.83
C LEU A 98 7.11 -6.16 7.24
N ASN A 99 7.02 -6.43 8.53
CA ASN A 99 6.33 -7.61 9.07
C ASN A 99 4.81 -7.61 8.82
N ASP A 100 4.23 -6.44 8.50
CA ASP A 100 2.79 -6.31 8.26
C ASP A 100 2.42 -6.40 6.77
N LEU A 101 3.42 -6.50 5.87
CA LEU A 101 3.21 -6.45 4.42
C LEU A 101 2.28 -7.55 3.92
N ASP A 102 2.43 -8.76 4.39
CA ASP A 102 1.59 -9.88 3.97
C ASP A 102 0.12 -9.64 4.36
N LEU A 103 -0.12 -9.03 5.52
CA LEU A 103 -1.48 -8.69 5.94
C LEU A 103 -2.13 -7.66 5.02
N VAL A 104 -1.35 -6.72 4.50
CA VAL A 104 -1.85 -5.63 3.63
C VAL A 104 -1.93 -6.06 2.17
N LEU A 105 -0.96 -6.83 1.68
CA LEU A 105 -0.82 -7.18 0.27
C LEU A 105 -1.47 -8.52 -0.10
N SER A 106 -1.70 -9.40 0.86
CA SER A 106 -2.30 -10.70 0.64
C SER A 106 -3.74 -10.76 1.14
N LYS A 107 -4.69 -10.89 0.20
CA LYS A 107 -6.11 -11.09 0.52
C LYS A 107 -6.34 -12.34 1.36
N LYS A 108 -5.53 -13.38 1.14
CA LYS A 108 -5.57 -14.64 1.91
C LYS A 108 -5.30 -14.37 3.40
N TYR A 109 -4.19 -13.70 3.71
CA TYR A 109 -3.83 -13.40 5.10
C TYR A 109 -4.76 -12.37 5.71
N PHE A 110 -5.16 -11.36 4.95
CA PHE A 110 -6.12 -10.36 5.41
C PHE A 110 -7.45 -10.99 5.84
N TYR A 111 -8.10 -11.77 4.97
CA TYR A 111 -9.38 -12.39 5.29
C TYR A 111 -9.26 -13.39 6.44
N LYS A 112 -8.18 -14.17 6.48
CA LYS A 112 -7.93 -15.05 7.62
C LYS A 112 -7.85 -14.25 8.93
N LYS A 113 -7.07 -13.17 8.93
CA LYS A 113 -6.88 -12.34 10.14
C LYS A 113 -8.17 -11.70 10.62
N ILE A 114 -8.99 -11.14 9.73
CA ILE A 114 -10.25 -10.52 10.13
C ILE A 114 -11.29 -11.54 10.63
N MET A 115 -11.31 -12.75 10.06
CA MET A 115 -12.13 -13.86 10.58
C MET A 115 -11.67 -14.29 11.98
N ASP A 116 -10.37 -14.48 12.18
CA ASP A 116 -9.79 -14.86 13.48
C ASP A 116 -10.10 -13.81 14.57
N LEU A 117 -10.26 -12.55 14.18
CA LEU A 117 -10.62 -11.43 15.07
C LEU A 117 -12.15 -11.30 15.28
N GLY A 118 -12.96 -12.17 14.67
CA GLY A 118 -14.42 -12.16 14.82
C GLY A 118 -15.14 -11.05 14.05
N PHE A 119 -14.50 -10.39 13.11
CA PHE A 119 -15.15 -9.39 12.26
C PHE A 119 -16.07 -10.04 11.21
N ASN A 120 -17.21 -9.42 10.95
CA ASN A 120 -18.05 -9.80 9.84
C ASN A 120 -17.34 -9.60 8.52
N CYS A 121 -17.18 -10.68 7.76
CA CYS A 121 -16.60 -10.65 6.43
C CYS A 121 -17.31 -11.66 5.51
N PRO A 122 -17.27 -11.47 4.19
CA PRO A 122 -17.79 -12.46 3.26
C PRO A 122 -17.15 -13.83 3.48
N ARG A 123 -17.95 -14.89 3.37
CA ARG A 123 -17.42 -16.26 3.39
C ARG A 123 -16.34 -16.39 2.31
N THR A 124 -15.13 -16.64 2.73
CA THR A 124 -13.94 -16.65 1.85
C THR A 124 -13.31 -18.03 1.86
N LEU A 125 -13.08 -18.58 0.68
CA LEU A 125 -12.36 -19.83 0.47
C LEU A 125 -11.07 -19.56 -0.29
N ILE A 126 -10.04 -20.34 0.00
CA ILE A 126 -8.78 -20.31 -0.71
C ILE A 126 -8.73 -21.52 -1.59
N VAL A 127 -8.61 -21.29 -2.89
CA VAL A 127 -8.52 -22.35 -3.91
C VAL A 127 -7.15 -22.29 -4.59
N ASN A 128 -6.56 -23.46 -4.82
CA ASN A 128 -5.20 -23.55 -5.35
C ASN A 128 -5.16 -24.11 -6.78
N SER A 129 -6.30 -24.58 -7.29
CA SER A 129 -6.45 -25.09 -8.65
C SER A 129 -7.90 -25.00 -9.11
N GLU A 130 -8.12 -25.13 -10.41
CA GLU A 130 -9.48 -25.19 -10.97
C GLU A 130 -10.28 -26.38 -10.40
N LYS A 131 -9.67 -27.55 -10.27
CA LYS A 131 -10.30 -28.73 -9.68
C LYS A 131 -10.70 -28.50 -8.23
N ASP A 132 -9.85 -27.81 -7.46
CA ASP A 132 -10.12 -27.41 -6.08
C ASP A 132 -11.28 -26.41 -6.04
N ALA A 133 -11.28 -25.41 -6.92
CA ALA A 133 -12.38 -24.47 -7.05
C ALA A 133 -13.70 -25.16 -7.37
N GLN A 134 -13.74 -26.03 -8.36
CA GLN A 134 -14.93 -26.79 -8.74
C GLN A 134 -15.48 -27.63 -7.59
N SER A 135 -14.63 -28.20 -6.75
CA SER A 135 -15.08 -29.02 -5.61
C SER A 135 -15.65 -28.17 -4.46
N GLN A 136 -14.97 -27.09 -4.12
CA GLN A 136 -15.32 -26.27 -2.95
C GLN A 136 -16.46 -25.28 -3.23
N LEU A 137 -16.62 -24.81 -4.48
CA LEU A 137 -17.55 -23.75 -4.82
C LEU A 137 -18.95 -24.24 -5.23
N ARG A 138 -19.17 -25.56 -5.32
CA ARG A 138 -20.48 -26.15 -5.69
C ARG A 138 -21.65 -25.71 -4.80
N SER A 139 -21.37 -25.31 -3.57
CA SER A 139 -22.40 -24.85 -2.61
C SER A 139 -22.73 -23.37 -2.70
N PHE A 140 -22.17 -22.66 -3.69
CA PHE A 140 -22.40 -21.24 -3.89
C PHE A 140 -23.12 -21.01 -5.24
N GLU A 141 -24.13 -20.16 -5.23
CA GLU A 141 -24.76 -19.68 -6.46
C GLU A 141 -23.87 -18.70 -7.23
N ARG A 142 -23.16 -17.86 -6.46
CA ARG A 142 -22.37 -16.75 -7.00
C ARG A 142 -21.11 -16.59 -6.20
N VAL A 143 -19.98 -16.44 -6.89
CA VAL A 143 -18.68 -16.19 -6.29
C VAL A 143 -17.95 -15.08 -7.01
N ILE A 144 -16.99 -14.45 -6.30
CA ILE A 144 -16.03 -13.53 -6.88
C ILE A 144 -14.66 -14.17 -6.69
N LEU A 145 -13.99 -14.49 -7.79
CA LEU A 145 -12.62 -14.97 -7.78
C LEU A 145 -11.66 -13.77 -7.78
N LYS A 146 -10.66 -13.81 -6.92
CA LYS A 146 -9.66 -12.75 -6.80
C LYS A 146 -8.27 -13.35 -6.66
N PRO A 147 -7.22 -12.77 -7.25
CA PRO A 147 -5.84 -13.15 -6.93
C PRO A 147 -5.60 -13.03 -5.43
N ALA A 148 -4.95 -14.03 -4.84
CA ALA A 148 -4.65 -14.04 -3.41
C ALA A 148 -3.69 -12.91 -3.02
N TYR A 149 -2.77 -12.57 -3.91
CA TYR A 149 -1.76 -11.52 -3.74
C TYR A 149 -1.85 -10.52 -4.90
N GLY A 150 -1.53 -9.26 -4.63
CA GLY A 150 -1.44 -8.24 -5.65
C GLY A 150 -2.28 -6.99 -5.39
N THR A 151 -2.24 -6.12 -6.37
CA THR A 151 -2.79 -4.78 -6.32
C THR A 151 -4.31 -4.74 -6.20
N SER A 152 -4.80 -3.61 -5.77
CA SER A 152 -6.21 -3.25 -5.83
C SER A 152 -6.67 -3.05 -7.29
N GLY A 153 -7.96 -3.11 -7.48
CA GLY A 153 -8.60 -2.92 -8.78
C GLY A 153 -9.16 -4.22 -9.35
N SER A 154 -9.70 -4.12 -10.54
CA SER A 154 -10.41 -5.23 -11.20
C SER A 154 -9.48 -6.21 -11.91
N ILE A 155 -8.16 -6.01 -11.88
CA ILE A 155 -7.22 -6.88 -12.58
C ILE A 155 -7.23 -8.27 -11.94
N GLY A 156 -7.54 -9.29 -12.72
CA GLY A 156 -7.62 -10.69 -12.28
C GLY A 156 -8.82 -10.99 -11.37
N VAL A 157 -9.80 -10.11 -11.30
CA VAL A 157 -11.08 -10.37 -10.62
C VAL A 157 -12.08 -10.89 -11.63
N ASP A 158 -12.65 -12.05 -11.36
CA ASP A 158 -13.70 -12.66 -12.16
C ASP A 158 -14.94 -12.93 -11.33
N THR A 159 -16.11 -12.79 -11.95
CA THR A 159 -17.41 -13.11 -11.35
C THR A 159 -17.97 -14.34 -12.06
N SER A 160 -17.97 -15.47 -11.37
CA SER A 160 -18.50 -16.72 -11.91
C SER A 160 -19.80 -17.10 -11.24
N TYR A 161 -20.74 -17.59 -12.04
CA TYR A 161 -21.96 -18.21 -11.58
C TYR A 161 -21.78 -19.74 -11.67
N PHE A 162 -21.90 -20.41 -10.55
CA PHE A 162 -21.96 -21.87 -10.52
C PHE A 162 -23.44 -22.26 -10.49
N ARG A 163 -23.90 -22.90 -11.55
CA ARG A 163 -25.21 -23.56 -11.61
C ARG A 163 -25.05 -25.06 -11.39
#